data_e908600f34a27d10d4cc84860a51979d
#
_entry.id   e908600f34a27d10d4cc84860a51979d
#
_cell.length_a   1.000
_cell.length_b   1.000
_cell.length_c   1.000
_cell.angle_alpha   90.00
_cell.angle_beta   90.00
_cell.angle_gamma   90.00
#
_symmetry.space_group_name_H-M   'P 1'
#
loop_
_entity.id
_entity.type
_entity.pdbx_description
1 polymer ?
#
loop_
_entity_poly.entity_id
_entity_poly.type
_entity_poly.pdbx_seq_one_letter_code
_entity_poly.pdbx_strand_id
1 'polypeptide(L)'
;AFTQNEKTPVMLFPQRNKIDDYLEIDNASKRNLEIVKNLNGDSEGSLFNSLNFTMTATGSRKLLNDLSNPLSNLNSINKRLDLVNFFYDNYDDLNNTVAKSINNFPDISRSLSRLSLGRGGPKDLFCILNGLKKSIELCEVVNDKVDSLNDNFFLKFLKNTKGNKDVQKIVLTLDSALGENLP
;
A
#
# COMPACT_ATOMS: atom_id res chain seq x y z
N ALA A 1 32.36 -5.39 3.11
CA ALA A 1 31.92 -5.22 4.50
C ALA A 1 30.49 -5.74 4.77
N PHE A 2 29.64 -5.93 3.74
CA PHE A 2 28.27 -6.44 3.92
C PHE A 2 28.15 -7.97 3.92
N THR A 3 29.19 -8.70 3.57
CA THR A 3 29.20 -10.17 3.45
C THR A 3 29.76 -10.90 4.66
N GLN A 4 30.12 -10.19 5.74
CA GLN A 4 30.75 -10.77 6.95
C GLN A 4 29.81 -10.86 8.15
N ASN A 5 28.49 -10.90 7.96
CA ASN A 5 27.59 -11.26 9.05
C ASN A 5 27.67 -12.77 9.28
N GLU A 6 28.06 -13.18 10.49
CA GLU A 6 28.14 -14.57 10.94
C GLU A 6 26.77 -15.31 10.92
N LYS A 7 25.67 -14.62 10.71
CA LYS A 7 24.33 -15.19 10.57
C LYS A 7 23.90 -15.12 9.11
N THR A 8 23.79 -16.27 8.47
CA THR A 8 23.14 -16.40 7.16
C THR A 8 21.74 -15.82 7.24
N PRO A 9 21.38 -14.86 6.38
CA PRO A 9 20.01 -14.34 6.36
C PRO A 9 19.06 -15.49 6.07
N VAL A 10 17.98 -15.59 6.84
CA VAL A 10 16.90 -16.55 6.55
C VAL A 10 16.28 -16.12 5.23
N MET A 11 16.65 -16.81 4.16
CA MET A 11 16.03 -16.60 2.85
C MET A 11 14.70 -17.33 2.84
N LEU A 12 13.63 -16.59 2.67
CA LEU A 12 12.32 -17.17 2.36
C LEU A 12 12.43 -17.90 1.02
N PHE A 13 11.78 -19.06 0.92
CA PHE A 13 11.70 -19.77 -0.36
C PHE A 13 11.16 -18.81 -1.42
N PRO A 14 11.80 -18.75 -2.63
CA PRO A 14 11.31 -17.92 -3.71
C PRO A 14 9.86 -18.34 -4.04
N GLN A 15 8.94 -17.40 -3.89
CA GLN A 15 7.56 -17.62 -4.33
C GLN A 15 7.52 -17.43 -5.84
N ARG A 16 7.02 -18.43 -6.55
CA ARG A 16 6.80 -18.35 -7.99
C ARG A 16 5.65 -17.36 -8.22
N ASN A 17 5.94 -16.17 -8.74
CA ASN A 17 4.88 -15.31 -9.26
C ASN A 17 4.17 -16.09 -10.37
N LYS A 18 2.84 -16.14 -10.33
CA LYS A 18 2.08 -16.67 -11.45
C LYS A 18 2.25 -15.69 -12.60
N ILE A 19 3.07 -16.06 -13.57
CA ILE A 19 3.37 -15.25 -14.78
C ILE A 19 2.06 -14.89 -15.50
N ASP A 20 1.06 -15.76 -15.42
CA ASP A 20 -0.24 -15.61 -16.09
C ASP A 20 -1.13 -14.47 -15.55
N ASP A 21 -0.78 -13.85 -14.41
CA ASP A 21 -1.60 -12.78 -13.81
C ASP A 21 -1.21 -11.37 -14.30
N TYR A 22 -0.06 -11.20 -14.95
CA TYR A 22 0.47 -9.91 -15.38
C TYR A 22 0.86 -9.91 -16.85
N LEU A 23 0.65 -8.77 -17.51
CA LEU A 23 1.13 -8.53 -18.86
C LEU A 23 2.65 -8.33 -18.83
N GLU A 24 3.39 -9.17 -19.55
CA GLU A 24 4.81 -8.98 -19.71
C GLU A 24 5.10 -7.85 -20.72
N ILE A 25 5.69 -6.78 -20.22
CA ILE A 25 6.15 -5.66 -21.03
C ILE A 25 7.68 -5.58 -20.87
N ASP A 26 8.42 -5.68 -21.95
CA ASP A 26 9.86 -5.54 -21.91
C ASP A 26 10.31 -4.11 -21.58
N ASN A 27 11.57 -3.96 -21.19
CA ASN A 27 12.10 -2.68 -20.75
C ASN A 27 12.17 -1.62 -21.89
N ALA A 28 12.36 -2.05 -23.14
CA ALA A 28 12.37 -1.15 -24.27
C ALA A 28 10.99 -0.59 -24.55
N SER A 29 9.97 -1.45 -24.51
CA SER A 29 8.56 -1.04 -24.63
C SER A 29 8.12 -0.14 -23.46
N LYS A 30 8.49 -0.44 -22.22
CA LYS A 30 8.20 0.44 -21.05
C LYS A 30 8.82 1.82 -21.22
N ARG A 31 10.04 1.88 -21.76
CA ARG A 31 10.73 3.14 -22.04
C ARG A 31 10.07 3.91 -23.19
N ASN A 32 9.76 3.24 -24.29
CA ASN A 32 9.13 3.87 -25.46
C ASN A 32 7.71 4.39 -25.18
N LEU A 33 6.99 3.72 -24.29
CA LEU A 33 5.68 4.14 -23.78
C LEU A 33 5.78 5.21 -22.70
N GLU A 34 6.98 5.61 -22.30
CA GLU A 34 7.25 6.62 -21.27
C GLU A 34 6.45 6.36 -19.95
N ILE A 35 6.33 5.10 -19.55
CA ILE A 35 5.50 4.72 -18.40
C ILE A 35 6.01 5.37 -17.11
N VAL A 36 7.33 5.31 -16.85
CA VAL A 36 7.93 5.78 -15.59
C VAL A 36 8.73 7.06 -15.80
N LYS A 37 9.40 7.16 -16.96
CA LYS A 37 10.26 8.28 -17.35
C LYS A 37 10.03 8.60 -18.81
N ASN A 38 10.16 9.87 -19.17
CA ASN A 38 10.17 10.30 -20.55
C ASN A 38 11.45 9.82 -21.30
N LEU A 39 11.51 10.02 -22.60
CA LEU A 39 12.67 9.61 -23.41
C LEU A 39 13.98 10.30 -23.01
N ASN A 40 13.90 11.49 -22.39
CA ASN A 40 15.05 12.23 -21.88
C ASN A 40 15.55 11.70 -20.53
N GLY A 41 14.78 10.82 -19.86
CA GLY A 41 15.12 10.25 -18.58
C GLY A 41 14.51 10.96 -17.36
N ASP A 42 13.70 12.02 -17.59
CA ASP A 42 13.01 12.75 -16.55
C ASP A 42 11.70 12.07 -16.16
N SER A 43 11.20 12.30 -14.95
CA SER A 43 9.87 11.81 -14.55
C SER A 43 8.75 12.71 -15.08
N GLU A 44 9.02 13.98 -15.30
CA GLU A 44 8.06 14.93 -15.86
C GLU A 44 7.67 14.51 -17.28
N GLY A 45 6.37 14.55 -17.61
CA GLY A 45 5.84 14.09 -18.89
C GLY A 45 5.63 12.59 -19.02
N SER A 46 6.05 11.77 -18.03
CA SER A 46 5.74 10.34 -18.04
C SER A 46 4.28 10.06 -17.71
N LEU A 47 3.80 8.88 -18.12
CA LEU A 47 2.44 8.41 -17.77
C LEU A 47 2.24 8.38 -16.25
N PHE A 48 3.22 7.85 -15.51
CA PHE A 48 3.18 7.84 -14.05
C PHE A 48 3.04 9.23 -13.46
N ASN A 49 3.85 10.19 -13.91
CA ASN A 49 3.79 11.56 -13.41
C ASN A 49 2.43 12.22 -13.66
N SER A 50 1.85 11.98 -14.84
CA SER A 50 0.56 12.54 -15.24
C SER A 50 -0.62 11.98 -14.45
N LEU A 51 -0.49 10.74 -13.93
CA LEU A 51 -1.54 10.04 -13.16
C LEU A 51 -1.31 10.06 -11.65
N ASN A 52 -0.16 10.54 -11.18
CA ASN A 52 0.20 10.45 -9.77
C ASN A 52 -0.42 11.57 -8.92
N PHE A 53 -1.70 11.45 -8.62
CA PHE A 53 -2.41 12.26 -7.63
C PHE A 53 -2.48 11.59 -6.25
N THR A 54 -1.60 10.62 -5.98
CA THR A 54 -1.62 9.88 -4.72
C THR A 54 -1.18 10.75 -3.55
N MET A 55 -1.87 10.63 -2.42
CA MET A 55 -1.61 11.39 -1.20
C MET A 55 -0.57 10.73 -0.28
N THR A 56 -0.19 9.47 -0.56
CA THR A 56 0.73 8.70 0.29
C THR A 56 1.88 8.11 -0.50
N ALA A 57 3.06 8.01 0.14
CA ALA A 57 4.23 7.38 -0.48
C ALA A 57 3.97 5.91 -0.87
N THR A 58 3.20 5.17 -0.07
CA THR A 58 2.81 3.79 -0.36
C THR A 58 1.86 3.72 -1.56
N GLY A 59 0.90 4.63 -1.64
CA GLY A 59 -0.01 4.75 -2.80
C GLY A 59 0.75 5.05 -4.09
N SER A 60 1.71 5.98 -4.05
CA SER A 60 2.55 6.32 -5.19
C SER A 60 3.35 5.11 -5.68
N ARG A 61 3.97 4.35 -4.76
CA ARG A 61 4.69 3.11 -5.13
C ARG A 61 3.76 2.05 -5.70
N LYS A 62 2.54 1.94 -5.16
CA LYS A 62 1.54 1.00 -5.67
C LYS A 62 1.10 1.37 -7.08
N LEU A 63 0.81 2.64 -7.33
CA LEU A 63 0.46 3.14 -8.66
C LEU A 63 1.58 2.88 -9.67
N LEU A 64 2.83 3.20 -9.30
CA LEU A 64 4.00 2.95 -10.14
C LEU A 64 4.13 1.47 -10.51
N ASN A 65 3.97 0.58 -9.51
CA ASN A 65 4.03 -0.87 -9.73
C ASN A 65 2.90 -1.34 -10.65
N ASP A 66 1.68 -0.85 -10.46
CA ASP A 66 0.52 -1.24 -11.26
C ASP A 66 0.60 -0.78 -12.72
N LEU A 67 1.16 0.40 -12.97
CA LEU A 67 1.42 0.89 -14.33
C LEU A 67 2.56 0.13 -15.00
N SER A 68 3.59 -0.25 -14.23
CA SER A 68 4.74 -0.99 -14.75
C SER A 68 4.45 -2.47 -15.00
N ASN A 69 3.47 -3.04 -14.28
CA ASN A 69 3.10 -4.44 -14.33
C ASN A 69 1.56 -4.56 -14.38
N PRO A 70 0.93 -4.24 -15.53
CA PRO A 70 -0.52 -4.30 -15.67
C PRO A 70 -1.03 -5.74 -15.53
N LEU A 71 -2.25 -5.89 -15.01
CA LEU A 71 -2.91 -7.19 -14.91
C LEU A 71 -3.31 -7.69 -16.30
N SER A 72 -3.22 -9.02 -16.52
CA SER A 72 -3.72 -9.71 -17.72
C SER A 72 -5.02 -10.49 -17.45
N ASN A 73 -5.27 -10.87 -16.20
CA ASN A 73 -6.46 -11.63 -15.83
C ASN A 73 -7.70 -10.74 -15.75
N LEU A 74 -8.70 -11.05 -16.61
CA LEU A 74 -9.94 -10.28 -16.73
C LEU A 74 -10.72 -10.13 -15.42
N ASN A 75 -10.81 -11.21 -14.61
CA ASN A 75 -11.51 -11.15 -13.33
C ASN A 75 -10.82 -10.20 -12.34
N SER A 76 -9.49 -10.20 -12.33
CA SER A 76 -8.70 -9.31 -11.48
C SER A 76 -8.79 -7.86 -11.93
N ILE A 77 -8.86 -7.63 -13.25
CA ILE A 77 -9.06 -6.30 -13.84
C ILE A 77 -10.45 -5.78 -13.45
N ASN A 78 -11.50 -6.56 -13.66
CA ASN A 78 -12.87 -6.14 -13.34
C ASN A 78 -13.03 -5.83 -11.85
N LYS A 79 -12.48 -6.66 -10.94
CA LYS A 79 -12.49 -6.38 -9.49
C LYS A 79 -11.82 -5.06 -9.14
N ARG A 80 -10.75 -4.69 -9.86
CA ARG A 80 -10.09 -3.40 -9.66
C ARG A 80 -10.93 -2.25 -10.19
N LEU A 81 -11.55 -2.42 -11.36
CA LEU A 81 -12.45 -1.42 -11.95
C LEU A 81 -13.70 -1.21 -11.09
N ASP A 82 -14.28 -2.27 -10.53
CA ASP A 82 -15.41 -2.18 -9.59
C ASP A 82 -15.05 -1.31 -8.37
N LEU A 83 -13.82 -1.46 -7.86
CA LEU A 83 -13.34 -0.64 -6.76
C LEU A 83 -13.15 0.84 -7.17
N VAL A 84 -12.63 1.08 -8.36
CA VAL A 84 -12.50 2.44 -8.91
C VAL A 84 -13.89 3.07 -9.08
N ASN A 85 -14.85 2.35 -9.66
CA ASN A 85 -16.22 2.81 -9.81
C ASN A 85 -16.87 3.13 -8.46
N PHE A 86 -16.68 2.28 -7.46
CA PHE A 86 -17.18 2.55 -6.10
C PHE A 86 -16.70 3.89 -5.55
N PHE A 87 -15.39 4.18 -5.64
CA PHE A 87 -14.86 5.47 -5.18
C PHE A 87 -15.29 6.64 -6.05
N TYR A 88 -15.50 6.41 -7.35
CA TYR A 88 -16.00 7.42 -8.27
C TYR A 88 -17.46 7.78 -7.99
N ASP A 89 -18.32 6.79 -7.82
CA ASP A 89 -19.76 6.97 -7.57
C ASP A 89 -20.04 7.61 -6.19
N ASN A 90 -19.15 7.37 -5.23
CA ASN A 90 -19.25 7.92 -3.87
C ASN A 90 -18.25 9.07 -3.62
N TYR A 91 -17.77 9.73 -4.69
CA TYR A 91 -16.69 10.71 -4.61
C TYR A 91 -17.02 11.86 -3.66
N ASP A 92 -18.17 12.48 -3.77
CA ASP A 92 -18.58 13.66 -2.98
C ASP A 92 -18.65 13.33 -1.48
N ASP A 93 -19.12 12.13 -1.14
CA ASP A 93 -19.27 11.67 0.24
C ASP A 93 -17.94 11.22 0.85
N LEU A 94 -17.12 10.51 0.08
CA LEU A 94 -15.90 9.87 0.56
C LEU A 94 -14.66 10.73 0.42
N ASN A 95 -14.59 11.61 -0.60
CA ASN A 95 -13.37 12.34 -0.92
C ASN A 95 -12.85 13.13 0.29
N ASN A 96 -13.67 13.99 0.89
CA ASN A 96 -13.25 14.79 2.03
C ASN A 96 -12.88 13.97 3.25
N THR A 97 -13.61 12.88 3.51
CA THR A 97 -13.42 12.05 4.71
C THR A 97 -12.24 11.11 4.54
N VAL A 98 -12.17 10.41 3.41
CA VAL A 98 -11.03 9.52 3.08
C VAL A 98 -9.76 10.34 2.90
N ALA A 99 -9.78 11.46 2.16
CA ALA A 99 -8.62 12.32 1.98
C ALA A 99 -8.04 12.82 3.31
N LYS A 100 -8.91 13.22 4.26
CA LYS A 100 -8.45 13.59 5.62
C LYS A 100 -7.81 12.42 6.36
N SER A 101 -8.41 11.24 6.28
CA SER A 101 -7.90 10.04 6.95
C SER A 101 -6.56 9.55 6.39
N ILE A 102 -6.35 9.67 5.06
CA ILE A 102 -5.10 9.25 4.42
C ILE A 102 -4.04 10.35 4.39
N ASN A 103 -4.40 11.60 4.68
CA ASN A 103 -3.43 12.68 4.77
C ASN A 103 -2.41 12.40 5.87
N ASN A 104 -1.12 12.54 5.55
CA ASN A 104 -0.02 12.19 6.44
C ASN A 104 -0.07 10.73 6.96
N PHE A 105 -0.57 9.81 6.12
CA PHE A 105 -0.60 8.39 6.47
C PHE A 105 0.84 7.85 6.55
N PRO A 106 1.21 7.19 7.67
CA PRO A 106 2.58 6.73 7.88
C PRO A 106 2.98 5.64 6.89
N ASP A 107 4.28 5.60 6.54
CA ASP A 107 4.84 4.55 5.68
C ASP A 107 5.18 3.28 6.49
N ILE A 108 4.16 2.52 6.84
CA ILE A 108 4.26 1.28 7.63
C ILE A 108 5.22 0.29 6.96
N SER A 109 5.14 0.14 5.65
CA SER A 109 5.96 -0.84 4.91
C SER A 109 7.45 -0.55 5.04
N ARG A 110 7.84 0.71 4.98
CA ARG A 110 9.22 1.12 5.16
C ARG A 110 9.71 0.89 6.60
N SER A 111 8.89 1.24 7.58
CA SER A 111 9.21 1.03 8.99
C SER A 111 9.33 -0.46 9.33
N LEU A 112 8.43 -1.31 8.83
CA LEU A 112 8.52 -2.76 8.98
C LEU A 112 9.79 -3.32 8.36
N SER A 113 10.16 -2.88 7.15
CA SER A 113 11.39 -3.32 6.49
C SER A 113 12.64 -2.92 7.30
N ARG A 114 12.66 -1.74 7.91
CA ARG A 114 13.78 -1.31 8.76
C ARG A 114 13.88 -2.15 10.03
N LEU A 115 12.76 -2.45 10.67
CA LEU A 115 12.71 -3.31 11.85
C LEU A 115 13.16 -4.74 11.53
N SER A 116 12.69 -5.32 10.42
CA SER A 116 13.07 -6.68 10.01
C SER A 116 14.57 -6.82 9.70
N LEU A 117 15.21 -5.72 9.28
CA LEU A 117 16.66 -5.66 9.03
C LEU A 117 17.47 -5.29 10.29
N GLY A 118 16.84 -5.18 11.47
CA GLY A 118 17.52 -4.78 12.70
C GLY A 118 18.01 -3.32 12.71
N ARG A 119 17.50 -2.49 11.81
CA ARG A 119 17.87 -1.07 11.66
C ARG A 119 16.76 -0.11 12.12
N GLY A 120 15.65 -0.66 12.61
CA GLY A 120 14.53 0.10 13.11
C GLY A 120 14.74 0.59 14.54
N GLY A 121 14.03 1.64 14.91
CA GLY A 121 14.04 2.23 16.24
C GLY A 121 12.62 2.56 16.74
N PRO A 122 12.51 3.23 17.91
CA PRO A 122 11.22 3.62 18.49
C PRO A 122 10.34 4.43 17.53
N LYS A 123 10.92 5.28 16.69
CA LYS A 123 10.20 6.04 15.66
C LYS A 123 9.55 5.15 14.61
N ASP A 124 10.17 4.02 14.26
CA ASP A 124 9.58 3.06 13.31
C ASP A 124 8.41 2.30 13.95
N LEU A 125 8.50 1.95 15.23
CA LEU A 125 7.39 1.34 15.99
C LEU A 125 6.21 2.30 16.12
N PHE A 126 6.49 3.58 16.41
CA PHE A 126 5.45 4.62 16.48
C PHE A 126 4.79 4.88 15.11
N CYS A 127 5.57 4.84 14.02
CA CYS A 127 5.05 4.91 12.67
C CYS A 127 4.06 3.76 12.39
N ILE A 128 4.40 2.54 12.81
CA ILE A 128 3.53 1.37 12.67
C ILE A 128 2.27 1.52 13.53
N LEU A 129 2.41 1.91 14.80
CA LEU A 129 1.28 2.13 15.70
C LEU A 129 0.28 3.14 15.13
N ASN A 130 0.76 4.31 14.71
CA ASN A 130 -0.08 5.35 14.12
C ASN A 130 -0.72 4.90 12.80
N GLY A 131 0.01 4.16 11.98
CA GLY A 131 -0.51 3.62 10.75
C GLY A 131 -1.61 2.59 10.99
N LEU A 132 -1.48 1.72 11.99
CA LEU A 132 -2.53 0.76 12.36
C LEU A 132 -3.77 1.47 12.91
N LYS A 133 -3.60 2.47 13.82
CA LYS A 133 -4.71 3.29 14.33
C LYS A 133 -5.46 3.98 13.19
N LYS A 134 -4.77 4.67 12.29
CA LYS A 134 -5.36 5.31 11.11
C LYS A 134 -6.01 4.32 10.14
N SER A 135 -5.47 3.10 10.02
CA SER A 135 -6.09 2.06 9.19
C SER A 135 -7.44 1.61 9.77
N ILE A 136 -7.54 1.49 11.09
CA ILE A 136 -8.81 1.14 11.76
C ILE A 136 -9.83 2.25 11.56
N GLU A 137 -9.45 3.51 11.80
CA GLU A 137 -10.31 4.69 11.57
C GLU A 137 -10.82 4.76 10.10
N LEU A 138 -9.92 4.54 9.14
CA LEU A 138 -10.28 4.52 7.72
C LEU A 138 -11.27 3.39 7.41
N CYS A 139 -11.08 2.21 8.02
CA CYS A 139 -12.02 1.09 7.88
C CYS A 139 -13.42 1.44 8.42
N GLU A 140 -13.51 2.20 9.50
CA GLU A 140 -14.79 2.66 10.06
C GLU A 140 -15.51 3.63 9.13
N VAL A 141 -14.78 4.61 8.61
CA VAL A 141 -15.31 5.61 7.67
C VAL A 141 -15.87 4.99 6.40
N VAL A 142 -15.17 3.98 5.86
CA VAL A 142 -15.56 3.35 4.59
C VAL A 142 -16.60 2.25 4.79
N ASN A 143 -16.61 1.57 5.95
CA ASN A 143 -17.49 0.43 6.21
C ASN A 143 -18.98 0.78 6.05
N ASP A 144 -19.40 1.98 6.47
CA ASP A 144 -20.78 2.41 6.41
C ASP A 144 -21.32 2.61 4.96
N LYS A 145 -20.40 2.70 4.00
CA LYS A 145 -20.72 2.90 2.57
C LYS A 145 -20.54 1.63 1.73
N VAL A 146 -19.97 0.58 2.31
CA VAL A 146 -19.49 -0.59 1.56
C VAL A 146 -20.55 -1.66 1.33
N ASP A 147 -21.76 -1.54 1.92
CA ASP A 147 -22.84 -2.51 1.72
C ASP A 147 -23.27 -2.71 0.25
N SER A 148 -22.86 -1.78 -0.64
CA SER A 148 -23.09 -1.84 -2.09
C SER A 148 -22.04 -2.64 -2.88
N LEU A 149 -20.91 -3.03 -2.26
CA LEU A 149 -19.84 -3.79 -2.89
C LEU A 149 -19.99 -5.29 -2.66
N ASN A 150 -20.44 -6.02 -3.68
CA ASN A 150 -20.50 -7.47 -3.65
C ASN A 150 -19.10 -8.10 -3.58
N ASP A 151 -18.81 -8.82 -2.48
CA ASP A 151 -17.72 -9.79 -2.26
C ASP A 151 -16.32 -9.38 -2.81
N ASN A 152 -15.93 -8.13 -2.61
CA ASN A 152 -14.66 -7.60 -3.09
C ASN A 152 -13.55 -7.87 -2.07
N PHE A 153 -12.31 -8.03 -2.55
CA PHE A 153 -11.07 -8.10 -1.74
C PHE A 153 -10.99 -6.97 -0.72
N PHE A 154 -11.46 -5.77 -1.07
CA PHE A 154 -11.50 -4.61 -0.21
C PHE A 154 -12.39 -4.79 1.04
N LEU A 155 -13.59 -5.37 0.88
CA LEU A 155 -14.48 -5.74 2.00
C LEU A 155 -13.82 -6.74 2.94
N LYS A 156 -13.17 -7.74 2.36
CA LYS A 156 -12.45 -8.75 3.14
C LYS A 156 -11.29 -8.12 3.93
N PHE A 157 -10.58 -7.19 3.31
CA PHE A 157 -9.52 -6.41 3.97
C PHE A 157 -10.07 -5.58 5.13
N LEU A 158 -11.16 -4.84 4.93
CA LEU A 158 -11.81 -4.03 5.97
C LEU A 158 -12.28 -4.88 7.14
N LYS A 159 -12.99 -5.98 6.89
CA LYS A 159 -13.45 -6.92 7.92
C LYS A 159 -12.27 -7.54 8.68
N ASN A 160 -11.22 -7.93 7.97
CA ASN A 160 -10.02 -8.50 8.59
C ASN A 160 -9.24 -7.47 9.42
N THR A 161 -9.27 -6.20 9.08
CA THR A 161 -8.55 -5.17 9.84
C THR A 161 -9.33 -4.74 11.09
N LYS A 162 -10.62 -4.44 10.96
CA LYS A 162 -11.46 -3.98 12.09
C LYS A 162 -11.70 -5.07 13.14
N GLY A 163 -11.96 -6.31 12.71
CA GLY A 163 -12.29 -7.45 13.59
C GLY A 163 -11.09 -8.27 14.06
N ASN A 164 -9.88 -7.94 13.65
CA ASN A 164 -8.71 -8.75 13.93
C ASN A 164 -8.19 -8.50 15.36
N LYS A 165 -8.39 -9.49 16.24
CA LYS A 165 -7.92 -9.44 17.62
C LYS A 165 -6.40 -9.28 17.75
N ASP A 166 -5.63 -9.82 16.79
CA ASP A 166 -4.17 -9.72 16.79
C ASP A 166 -3.72 -8.29 16.48
N VAL A 167 -4.38 -7.62 15.52
CA VAL A 167 -4.11 -6.20 15.21
C VAL A 167 -4.42 -5.33 16.44
N GLN A 168 -5.57 -5.54 17.09
CA GLN A 168 -5.94 -4.79 18.30
C GLN A 168 -4.93 -5.04 19.44
N LYS A 169 -4.50 -6.29 19.63
CA LYS A 169 -3.49 -6.64 20.63
C LYS A 169 -2.16 -5.97 20.35
N ILE A 170 -1.71 -5.93 19.10
CA ILE A 170 -0.47 -5.24 18.71
C ILE A 170 -0.60 -3.74 18.99
N VAL A 171 -1.71 -3.11 18.64
CA VAL A 171 -1.96 -1.68 18.91
C VAL A 171 -1.88 -1.40 20.42
N LEU A 172 -2.56 -2.17 21.26
CA LEU A 172 -2.52 -2.00 22.71
C LEU A 172 -1.11 -2.21 23.28
N THR A 173 -0.40 -3.23 22.80
CA THR A 173 0.98 -3.53 23.24
C THR A 173 1.93 -2.40 22.89
N LEU A 174 1.87 -1.88 21.67
CA LEU A 174 2.72 -0.78 21.22
C LEU A 174 2.35 0.53 21.94
N ASP A 175 1.08 0.79 22.13
CA ASP A 175 0.60 1.99 22.83
C ASP A 175 1.09 2.04 24.29
N SER A 176 1.01 0.90 24.99
CA SER A 176 1.52 0.80 26.36
C SER A 176 3.06 0.86 26.46
N ALA A 177 3.76 0.39 25.43
CA ALA A 177 5.22 0.33 25.44
C ALA A 177 5.91 1.64 25.02
N LEU A 178 5.28 2.44 24.16
CA LEU A 178 5.91 3.63 23.59
C LEU A 178 5.66 4.91 24.39
N GLY A 179 4.66 4.95 25.27
CA GLY A 179 4.33 6.13 26.05
C GLY A 179 3.95 7.36 25.20
N GLU A 180 3.62 8.46 25.87
CA GLU A 180 3.19 9.69 25.16
C GLU A 180 4.36 10.53 24.62
N ASN A 181 5.59 10.33 25.06
CA ASN A 181 6.75 11.12 24.68
C ASN A 181 7.83 10.26 24.01
N LEU A 182 7.82 10.25 22.68
CA LEU A 182 8.96 9.76 21.91
C LEU A 182 9.93 10.90 21.65
N PRO A 183 11.24 10.66 21.82
CA PRO A 183 12.27 11.66 21.53
C PRO A 183 12.38 11.98 20.03
#